data_8bb3e694f8a0f515e6899d5fa31e6d21
#
_entry.id   8bb3e694f8a0f515e6899d5fa31e6d21
#
_cell.length_a   1.000
_cell.length_b   1.000
_cell.length_c   1.000
_cell.angle_alpha   90.00
_cell.angle_beta   90.00
_cell.angle_gamma   90.00
#
_symmetry.space_group_name_H-M   'P 1'
#
loop_
_entity.id
_entity.type
_entity.pdbx_description
1 polymer ?
#
loop_
_entity_poly.entity_id
_entity_poly.type
_entity_poly.pdbx_seq_one_letter_code
_entity_poly.pdbx_strand_id
1 'polypeptide(L)'
;PVWGPTIIEMYSRFGDPESVNVLSLLKTDLVEISEAIISEKLNTIKLEFEEKAVVVKCVSPEGYPERRDLAKGHKVVVDEEREEVLWASADLREDGSIVSGGSRLIECIGIGNTIPEASEKAEKLTGVVRLSDGWKLFHRKDIGTESLLSRRIELAKLAREIYLYR
;
A
#
# COMPACT_ATOMS: atom_id res chain seq x y z
N PRO A 1 1.24 -20.93 11.30
CA PRO A 1 0.49 -21.72 12.30
C PRO A 1 1.02 -23.14 12.38
N VAL A 2 0.80 -23.81 13.50
CA VAL A 2 1.24 -25.19 13.74
C VAL A 2 0.60 -26.19 12.78
N TRP A 3 -0.53 -25.82 12.20
CA TRP A 3 -1.36 -26.66 11.31
C TRP A 3 -1.07 -26.48 9.81
N GLY A 4 -0.13 -25.63 9.43
CA GLY A 4 0.21 -25.37 8.05
C GLY A 4 -0.34 -24.04 7.51
N PRO A 5 -0.20 -23.79 6.21
CA PRO A 5 -0.75 -22.62 5.56
C PRO A 5 -2.26 -22.51 5.78
N THR A 6 -2.71 -21.32 6.15
CA THR A 6 -4.14 -21.03 6.38
C THR A 6 -4.56 -19.92 5.46
N ILE A 7 -5.66 -20.11 4.73
CA ILE A 7 -6.29 -19.05 3.93
C ILE A 7 -6.96 -18.09 4.91
N ILE A 8 -6.59 -16.81 4.86
CA ILE A 8 -7.18 -15.75 5.68
C ILE A 8 -8.35 -15.12 4.94
N GLU A 9 -8.14 -14.77 3.67
CA GLU A 9 -9.17 -14.20 2.79
C GLU A 9 -8.82 -14.45 1.32
N MET A 10 -9.80 -14.26 0.45
CA MET A 10 -9.62 -14.29 -0.99
C MET A 10 -10.12 -12.98 -1.60
N TYR A 11 -9.31 -12.36 -2.42
CA TYR A 11 -9.71 -11.17 -3.16
C TYR A 11 -10.36 -11.55 -4.50
N SER A 12 -11.54 -11.00 -4.76
CA SER A 12 -12.21 -11.08 -6.07
C SER A 12 -11.92 -9.85 -6.96
N ARG A 13 -11.08 -8.96 -6.48
CA ARG A 13 -10.64 -7.73 -7.14
C ARG A 13 -9.22 -7.41 -6.68
N PHE A 14 -8.62 -6.38 -7.25
CA PHE A 14 -7.32 -5.89 -6.78
C PHE A 14 -7.35 -5.55 -5.28
N GLY A 15 -6.33 -6.00 -4.55
CA GLY A 15 -6.13 -5.62 -3.15
C GLY A 15 -5.73 -4.14 -3.04
N ASP A 16 -6.06 -3.54 -1.94
CA ASP A 16 -5.73 -2.17 -1.57
C ASP A 16 -4.97 -2.21 -0.22
N PRO A 17 -3.68 -1.87 -0.18
CA PRO A 17 -2.82 -1.23 -1.21
C PRO A 17 -2.00 -2.21 -2.08
N GLU A 18 -2.26 -3.52 -2.09
CA GLU A 18 -1.41 -4.51 -2.75
C GLU A 18 -1.27 -4.25 -4.26
N SER A 19 -2.35 -3.79 -4.91
CA SER A 19 -2.30 -3.44 -6.33
C SER A 19 -1.36 -2.28 -6.62
N VAL A 20 -1.30 -1.30 -5.72
CA VAL A 20 -0.39 -0.16 -5.87
C VAL A 20 1.06 -0.62 -5.88
N ASN A 21 1.44 -1.58 -5.00
CA ASN A 21 2.79 -2.15 -5.03
C ASN A 21 3.09 -2.86 -6.35
N VAL A 22 2.16 -3.68 -6.84
CA VAL A 22 2.39 -4.48 -8.06
C VAL A 22 2.41 -3.61 -9.30
N LEU A 23 1.41 -2.72 -9.45
CA LEU A 23 1.26 -1.90 -10.64
C LEU A 23 2.33 -0.81 -10.76
N SER A 24 2.87 -0.31 -9.65
CA SER A 24 3.97 0.66 -9.67
C SER A 24 5.26 0.13 -10.30
N LEU A 25 5.44 -1.18 -10.39
CA LEU A 25 6.61 -1.80 -11.00
C LEU A 25 6.30 -2.49 -12.33
N LEU A 26 5.02 -2.55 -12.72
CA LEU A 26 4.60 -3.21 -13.95
C LEU A 26 5.03 -2.37 -15.18
N LYS A 27 5.76 -3.00 -16.11
CA LYS A 27 6.20 -2.40 -17.39
C LYS A 27 5.25 -2.74 -18.53
N THR A 28 4.73 -3.97 -18.52
CA THR A 28 3.77 -4.42 -19.52
C THR A 28 2.47 -3.64 -19.37
N ASP A 29 1.92 -3.16 -20.48
CA ASP A 29 0.67 -2.40 -20.46
C ASP A 29 -0.48 -3.21 -19.87
N LEU A 30 -1.18 -2.63 -18.89
CA LEU A 30 -2.27 -3.32 -18.18
C LEU A 30 -3.47 -3.59 -19.11
N VAL A 31 -3.68 -2.76 -20.13
CA VAL A 31 -4.75 -2.97 -21.13
C VAL A 31 -4.39 -4.18 -21.99
N GLU A 32 -3.13 -4.29 -22.45
CA GLU A 32 -2.65 -5.46 -23.19
C GLU A 32 -2.84 -6.76 -22.38
N ILE A 33 -2.49 -6.73 -21.09
CA ILE A 33 -2.71 -7.88 -20.20
C ILE A 33 -4.20 -8.23 -20.11
N SER A 34 -5.06 -7.22 -19.96
CA SER A 34 -6.51 -7.41 -19.82
C SER A 34 -7.13 -7.98 -21.10
N GLU A 35 -6.73 -7.48 -22.26
CA GLU A 35 -7.16 -8.00 -23.57
C GLU A 35 -6.71 -9.45 -23.77
N ALA A 36 -5.51 -9.80 -23.35
CA ALA A 36 -5.02 -11.17 -23.42
C ALA A 36 -5.76 -12.13 -22.49
N ILE A 37 -6.17 -11.67 -21.31
CA ILE A 37 -7.01 -12.45 -20.39
C ILE A 37 -8.37 -12.73 -21.05
N ILE A 38 -9.03 -11.69 -21.58
CA ILE A 38 -10.35 -11.80 -22.24
C ILE A 38 -10.28 -12.73 -23.45
N SER A 39 -9.18 -12.67 -24.21
CA SER A 39 -8.95 -13.47 -25.40
C SER A 39 -8.38 -14.88 -25.11
N GLU A 40 -8.24 -15.27 -23.85
CA GLU A 40 -7.63 -16.55 -23.40
C GLU A 40 -6.19 -16.75 -23.94
N LYS A 41 -5.44 -15.64 -24.12
CA LYS A 41 -4.08 -15.61 -24.67
C LYS A 41 -3.02 -15.13 -23.69
N LEU A 42 -3.29 -15.14 -22.39
CA LEU A 42 -2.34 -14.63 -21.37
C LEU A 42 -0.98 -15.36 -21.43
N ASN A 43 -0.96 -16.63 -21.84
CA ASN A 43 0.25 -17.42 -22.01
C ASN A 43 1.14 -16.96 -23.18
N THR A 44 0.67 -16.06 -24.04
CA THR A 44 1.44 -15.49 -25.18
C THR A 44 2.11 -14.17 -24.83
N ILE A 45 1.77 -13.56 -23.68
CA ILE A 45 2.34 -12.30 -23.22
C ILE A 45 3.48 -12.57 -22.27
N LYS A 46 4.57 -11.82 -22.43
CA LYS A 46 5.66 -11.77 -21.47
C LYS A 46 5.41 -10.61 -20.49
N LEU A 47 5.06 -10.93 -19.26
CA LEU A 47 4.96 -9.94 -18.19
C LEU A 47 6.35 -9.44 -17.81
N GLU A 48 6.55 -8.13 -17.85
CA GLU A 48 7.78 -7.46 -17.46
C GLU A 48 7.53 -6.51 -16.30
N PHE A 49 8.45 -6.51 -15.35
CA PHE A 49 8.46 -5.62 -14.21
C PHE A 49 9.81 -4.90 -14.09
N GLU A 50 9.80 -3.73 -13.45
CA GLU A 50 11.05 -3.09 -13.02
C GLU A 50 11.73 -3.96 -11.96
N GLU A 51 13.06 -4.12 -12.09
CA GLU A 51 13.88 -4.81 -11.06
C GLU A 51 14.18 -3.87 -9.89
N LYS A 52 13.11 -3.44 -9.21
CA LYS A 52 13.12 -2.50 -8.09
C LYS A 52 12.32 -3.05 -6.92
N ALA A 53 12.54 -2.49 -5.75
CA ALA A 53 11.68 -2.67 -4.61
C ALA A 53 10.68 -1.52 -4.54
N VAL A 54 9.47 -1.81 -4.08
CA VAL A 54 8.43 -0.81 -3.81
C VAL A 54 7.87 -1.00 -2.41
N VAL A 55 7.63 0.10 -1.73
CA VAL A 55 6.95 0.15 -0.43
C VAL A 55 5.85 1.19 -0.51
N VAL A 56 4.65 0.81 -0.09
CA VAL A 56 3.52 1.73 0.07
C VAL A 56 3.22 1.92 1.55
N LYS A 57 3.16 3.18 2.00
CA LYS A 57 2.74 3.55 3.35
C LYS A 57 1.42 4.29 3.28
N CYS A 58 0.39 3.71 3.91
CA CYS A 58 -0.92 4.34 4.01
C CYS A 58 -0.95 5.27 5.21
N VAL A 59 -1.38 6.50 5.00
CA VAL A 59 -1.60 7.50 6.05
C VAL A 59 -3.10 7.60 6.33
N SER A 60 -3.48 7.55 7.59
CA SER A 60 -4.88 7.55 8.03
C SER A 60 -5.13 8.60 9.09
N PRO A 61 -6.32 9.19 9.17
CA PRO A 61 -6.73 9.99 10.31
C PRO A 61 -6.82 9.12 11.57
N GLU A 62 -6.47 9.68 12.72
CA GLU A 62 -6.66 9.04 14.02
C GLU A 62 -8.12 8.65 14.22
N GLY A 63 -8.35 7.45 14.76
CA GLY A 63 -9.67 6.84 14.86
C GLY A 63 -9.85 5.64 13.92
N TYR A 64 -9.22 5.62 12.76
CA TYR A 64 -9.22 4.45 11.90
C TYR A 64 -8.33 3.32 12.48
N PRO A 65 -8.74 2.02 12.44
CA PRO A 65 -9.98 1.51 11.82
C PRO A 65 -11.19 1.46 12.75
N GLU A 66 -11.03 1.62 14.08
CA GLU A 66 -12.06 1.33 15.09
C GLU A 66 -13.15 2.41 15.15
N ARG A 67 -12.76 3.66 14.98
CA ARG A 67 -13.64 4.84 15.10
C ARG A 67 -13.65 5.65 13.82
N ARG A 68 -14.18 5.03 12.74
CA ARG A 68 -14.27 5.68 11.42
C ARG A 68 -15.10 6.95 11.41
N ASP A 69 -16.05 7.05 12.33
CA ASP A 69 -16.86 8.26 12.55
C ASP A 69 -15.98 9.46 12.92
N LEU A 70 -14.95 9.24 13.75
CA LEU A 70 -13.99 10.30 14.12
C LEU A 70 -12.96 10.59 13.03
N ALA A 71 -12.65 9.62 12.17
CA ALA A 71 -11.68 9.77 11.10
C ALA A 71 -12.26 10.44 9.83
N LYS A 72 -13.57 10.70 9.79
CA LYS A 72 -14.29 11.20 8.61
C LYS A 72 -14.58 12.69 8.67
N GLY A 73 -14.50 13.36 7.52
CA GLY A 73 -15.00 14.73 7.33
C GLY A 73 -14.00 15.83 7.66
N HIS A 74 -12.77 15.50 8.03
CA HIS A 74 -11.70 16.47 8.24
C HIS A 74 -11.23 17.06 6.92
N LYS A 75 -11.17 18.39 6.82
CA LYS A 75 -10.66 19.07 5.63
C LYS A 75 -9.16 18.85 5.50
N VAL A 76 -8.75 18.38 4.32
CA VAL A 76 -7.36 18.10 4.00
C VAL A 76 -6.71 19.34 3.40
N VAL A 77 -5.48 19.61 3.86
CA VAL A 77 -4.58 20.58 3.27
C VAL A 77 -3.43 19.82 2.66
N VAL A 78 -3.17 20.07 1.38
CA VAL A 78 -2.03 19.52 0.66
C VAL A 78 -0.91 20.55 0.75
N ASP A 79 0.18 20.20 1.42
CA ASP A 79 1.34 21.09 1.57
C ASP A 79 2.28 20.97 0.36
N GLU A 80 2.30 19.79 -0.27
CA GLU A 80 3.09 19.52 -1.48
C GLU A 80 2.40 18.44 -2.34
N GLU A 81 2.17 18.76 -3.63
CA GLU A 81 1.67 17.76 -4.59
C GLU A 81 2.81 16.88 -5.07
N ARG A 82 2.58 15.58 -5.06
CA ARG A 82 3.53 14.54 -5.48
C ARG A 82 2.83 13.45 -6.26
N GLU A 83 3.38 13.06 -7.39
CA GLU A 83 2.84 11.97 -8.22
C GLU A 83 2.90 10.61 -7.50
N GLU A 84 3.84 10.44 -6.57
CA GLU A 84 4.00 9.23 -5.77
C GLU A 84 3.00 9.14 -4.60
N VAL A 85 2.08 10.11 -4.48
CA VAL A 85 1.04 10.13 -3.44
C VAL A 85 -0.32 9.97 -4.09
N LEU A 86 -0.98 8.86 -3.81
CA LEU A 86 -2.30 8.55 -4.31
C LEU A 86 -3.37 8.86 -3.26
N TRP A 87 -4.50 9.40 -3.71
CA TRP A 87 -5.69 9.53 -2.89
C TRP A 87 -6.36 8.16 -2.73
N ALA A 88 -6.75 7.84 -1.48
CA ALA A 88 -7.48 6.62 -1.15
C ALA A 88 -8.91 6.97 -0.69
N SER A 89 -9.17 7.03 0.61
CA SER A 89 -10.49 7.40 1.14
C SER A 89 -10.58 8.90 1.38
N ALA A 90 -10.83 9.65 0.31
CA ALA A 90 -11.01 11.10 0.32
C ALA A 90 -12.19 11.48 -0.58
N ASP A 91 -12.96 12.49 -0.17
CA ASP A 91 -14.11 13.01 -0.90
C ASP A 91 -13.82 14.44 -1.37
N LEU A 92 -14.01 14.70 -2.67
CA LEU A 92 -13.99 16.06 -3.22
C LEU A 92 -15.36 16.70 -3.05
N ARG A 93 -15.42 17.86 -2.41
CA ARG A 93 -16.64 18.62 -2.20
C ARG A 93 -16.93 19.57 -3.36
N GLU A 94 -18.17 20.05 -3.45
CA GLU A 94 -18.60 21.01 -4.49
C GLU A 94 -17.81 22.32 -4.47
N ASP A 95 -17.35 22.75 -3.30
CA ASP A 95 -16.50 23.92 -3.11
C ASP A 95 -15.03 23.70 -3.47
N GLY A 96 -14.68 22.54 -4.00
CA GLY A 96 -13.32 22.14 -4.35
C GLY A 96 -12.46 21.69 -3.16
N SER A 97 -12.99 21.66 -1.94
CA SER A 97 -12.26 21.16 -0.78
C SER A 97 -12.22 19.63 -0.74
N ILE A 98 -11.11 19.09 -0.28
CA ILE A 98 -10.95 17.65 -0.05
C ILE A 98 -11.17 17.36 1.43
N VAL A 99 -11.93 16.31 1.74
CA VAL A 99 -12.18 15.86 3.10
C VAL A 99 -11.89 14.36 3.25
N SER A 100 -11.51 13.95 4.47
CA SER A 100 -11.25 12.54 4.76
C SER A 100 -12.53 11.70 4.74
N GLY A 101 -12.47 10.50 4.14
CA GLY A 101 -13.60 9.58 3.99
C GLY A 101 -13.78 8.60 5.18
N GLY A 102 -12.91 8.65 6.19
CA GLY A 102 -13.00 7.79 7.38
C GLY A 102 -12.22 6.47 7.29
N SER A 103 -11.29 6.36 6.33
CA SER A 103 -10.36 5.24 6.15
C SER A 103 -8.96 5.78 5.84
N ARG A 104 -8.09 4.98 5.21
CA ARG A 104 -6.78 5.42 4.74
C ARG A 104 -6.95 6.60 3.80
N LEU A 105 -6.29 7.72 4.09
CA LEU A 105 -6.47 8.98 3.38
C LEU A 105 -5.64 9.05 2.11
N ILE A 106 -4.35 8.71 2.24
CA ILE A 106 -3.40 8.69 1.13
C ILE A 106 -2.52 7.44 1.19
N GLU A 107 -1.94 7.09 0.06
CA GLU A 107 -0.95 6.05 -0.12
C GLU A 107 0.33 6.65 -0.70
N CYS A 108 1.42 6.53 0.06
CA CYS A 108 2.73 7.07 -0.28
C CYS A 108 3.60 5.97 -0.88
N ILE A 109 4.00 6.12 -2.14
CA ILE A 109 4.75 5.13 -2.90
C ILE A 109 6.25 5.49 -2.86
N GLY A 110 7.06 4.57 -2.36
CA GLY A 110 8.51 4.67 -2.45
C GLY A 110 9.07 3.55 -3.32
N ILE A 111 9.90 3.90 -4.31
CA ILE A 111 10.57 2.94 -5.20
C ILE A 111 12.08 3.08 -5.01
N GLY A 112 12.77 1.96 -4.81
CA GLY A 112 14.21 1.93 -4.57
C GLY A 112 14.87 0.66 -5.09
N ASN A 113 16.17 0.54 -4.92
CA ASN A 113 16.90 -0.68 -5.27
C ASN A 113 16.74 -1.77 -4.19
N THR A 114 16.41 -1.34 -2.96
CA THR A 114 16.16 -2.22 -1.82
C THR A 114 14.87 -1.81 -1.12
N ILE A 115 14.28 -2.74 -0.35
CA ILE A 115 13.07 -2.45 0.43
C ILE A 115 13.31 -1.35 1.47
N PRO A 116 14.42 -1.31 2.24
CA PRO A 116 14.70 -0.18 3.13
C PRO A 116 14.77 1.17 2.40
N GLU A 117 15.45 1.25 1.25
CA GLU A 117 15.51 2.47 0.43
C GLU A 117 14.11 2.92 -0.01
N ALA A 118 13.29 1.99 -0.50
CA ALA A 118 11.91 2.25 -0.88
C ALA A 118 11.09 2.74 0.31
N SER A 119 11.26 2.11 1.49
CA SER A 119 10.60 2.52 2.73
C SER A 119 10.95 3.93 3.17
N GLU A 120 12.21 4.33 3.08
CA GLU A 120 12.66 5.70 3.41
C GLU A 120 12.04 6.74 2.47
N LYS A 121 11.93 6.42 1.17
CA LYS A 121 11.27 7.29 0.19
C LYS A 121 9.79 7.45 0.47
N ALA A 122 9.07 6.35 0.73
CA ALA A 122 7.67 6.39 1.12
C ALA A 122 7.46 7.18 2.43
N GLU A 123 8.36 7.04 3.41
CA GLU A 123 8.28 7.75 4.69
C GLU A 123 8.34 9.27 4.52
N LYS A 124 9.20 9.78 3.63
CA LYS A 124 9.31 11.22 3.36
C LYS A 124 8.03 11.83 2.80
N LEU A 125 7.18 11.02 2.16
CA LEU A 125 5.93 11.46 1.56
C LEU A 125 4.75 11.48 2.56
N THR A 126 4.87 10.85 3.73
CA THR A 126 3.76 10.75 4.68
C THR A 126 3.34 12.10 5.29
N GLY A 127 4.20 13.11 5.20
CA GLY A 127 3.98 14.45 5.75
C GLY A 127 3.48 15.50 4.73
N VAL A 128 3.20 15.12 3.46
CA VAL A 128 2.79 16.08 2.41
C VAL A 128 1.33 16.55 2.55
N VAL A 129 0.55 15.94 3.45
CA VAL A 129 -0.82 16.34 3.77
C VAL A 129 -0.99 16.49 5.28
N ARG A 130 -1.89 17.38 5.67
CA ARG A 130 -2.33 17.56 7.06
C ARG A 130 -3.82 17.86 7.11
N LEU A 131 -4.42 17.76 8.27
CA LEU A 131 -5.81 18.11 8.50
C LEU A 131 -5.91 19.54 9.05
N SER A 132 -6.81 20.36 8.49
CA SER A 132 -6.88 21.81 8.77
C SER A 132 -7.29 22.14 10.21
N ASP A 133 -7.97 21.22 10.87
CA ASP A 133 -8.44 21.35 12.26
C ASP A 133 -7.41 20.84 13.30
N GLY A 134 -6.23 20.39 12.82
CA GLY A 134 -5.18 19.85 13.67
C GLY A 134 -5.43 18.41 14.13
N TRP A 135 -6.47 17.72 13.60
CA TRP A 135 -6.67 16.29 13.88
C TRP A 135 -5.47 15.50 13.37
N LYS A 136 -5.06 14.47 14.12
CA LYS A 136 -3.81 13.75 13.85
C LYS A 136 -3.95 12.77 12.69
N LEU A 137 -2.89 12.68 11.91
CA LEU A 137 -2.64 11.61 10.96
C LEU A 137 -1.64 10.62 11.55
N PHE A 138 -1.78 9.34 11.21
CA PHE A 138 -0.85 8.31 11.59
C PHE A 138 -0.59 7.33 10.44
N HIS A 139 0.53 6.63 10.52
CA HIS A 139 0.90 5.55 9.62
C HIS A 139 1.81 4.55 10.33
N ARG A 140 2.01 3.40 9.74
CA ARG A 140 2.94 2.40 10.22
C ARG A 140 4.36 2.70 9.74
N LYS A 141 5.19 3.23 10.64
CA LYS A 141 6.59 3.59 10.39
C LYS A 141 7.49 2.37 10.14
N ASP A 142 7.13 1.21 10.68
CA ASP A 142 7.92 -0.03 10.63
C ASP A 142 7.86 -0.74 9.29
N ILE A 143 6.88 -0.43 8.41
CA ILE A 143 6.73 -1.09 7.11
C ILE A 143 7.98 -0.85 6.24
N GLY A 144 8.58 -1.96 5.77
CA GLY A 144 9.75 -1.96 4.91
C GLY A 144 11.07 -1.64 5.62
N THR A 145 11.08 -1.46 6.95
CA THR A 145 12.32 -1.27 7.69
C THR A 145 13.16 -2.54 7.76
N GLU A 146 14.48 -2.41 7.84
CA GLU A 146 15.39 -3.54 7.94
C GLU A 146 15.10 -4.41 9.17
N SER A 147 14.75 -3.79 10.31
CA SER A 147 14.37 -4.50 11.53
C SER A 147 13.13 -5.39 11.34
N LEU A 148 12.08 -4.88 10.67
CA LEU A 148 10.89 -5.69 10.40
C LEU A 148 11.19 -6.82 9.41
N LEU A 149 11.98 -6.56 8.37
CA LEU A 149 12.38 -7.56 7.38
C LEU A 149 13.17 -8.69 8.02
N SER A 150 14.18 -8.38 8.82
CA SER A 150 15.00 -9.39 9.53
C SER A 150 14.13 -10.29 10.39
N ARG A 151 13.22 -9.69 11.19
CA ARG A 151 12.27 -10.45 12.01
C ARG A 151 11.35 -11.35 11.17
N ARG A 152 10.89 -10.89 10.00
CA ARG A 152 10.05 -11.70 9.09
C ARG A 152 10.82 -12.87 8.48
N ILE A 153 12.08 -12.65 8.12
CA ILE A 153 12.96 -13.70 7.59
C ILE A 153 13.22 -14.78 8.65
N GLU A 154 13.51 -14.38 9.89
CA GLU A 154 13.70 -15.32 11.00
C GLU A 154 12.45 -16.17 11.26
N LEU A 155 11.28 -15.53 11.32
CA LEU A 155 10.01 -16.24 11.48
C LEU A 155 9.72 -17.20 10.32
N ALA A 156 10.07 -16.83 9.07
CA ALA A 156 9.90 -17.70 7.92
C ALA A 156 10.84 -18.92 7.97
N LYS A 157 12.09 -18.74 8.43
CA LYS A 157 13.04 -19.83 8.65
C LYS A 157 12.50 -20.80 9.71
N LEU A 158 12.09 -20.30 10.86
CA LEU A 158 11.51 -21.10 11.93
C LEU A 158 10.25 -21.86 11.47
N ALA A 159 9.38 -21.23 10.71
CA ALA A 159 8.20 -21.90 10.17
C ALA A 159 8.59 -23.05 9.23
N ARG A 160 9.57 -22.86 8.34
CA ARG A 160 10.06 -23.92 7.45
C ARG A 160 10.64 -25.10 8.22
N GLU A 161 11.44 -24.85 9.26
CA GLU A 161 11.98 -25.92 10.12
C GLU A 161 10.86 -26.75 10.75
N ILE A 162 9.84 -26.09 11.32
CA ILE A 162 8.69 -26.78 11.92
C ILE A 162 7.93 -27.66 10.90
N TYR A 163 7.86 -27.26 9.62
CA TYR A 163 7.16 -28.02 8.58
C TYR A 163 7.98 -29.13 7.96
N LEU A 164 9.31 -28.99 7.92
CA LEU A 164 10.21 -30.01 7.34
C LEU A 164 10.40 -31.23 8.26
N TYR A 165 10.16 -31.09 9.56
CA TYR A 165 10.29 -32.17 10.55
C TYR A 165 8.96 -32.87 10.87
N ARG A 166 7.94 -32.66 10.07
CA ARG A 166 6.65 -33.38 10.12
C ARG A 166 6.38 -34.16 8.84
#